data_4ac08a9cc6e8e65c1004ab33d2153d55
#
_entry.id   4ac08a9cc6e8e65c1004ab33d2153d55
#
_cell.length_a   1.000
_cell.length_b   1.000
_cell.length_c   1.000
_cell.angle_alpha   90.00
_cell.angle_beta   90.00
_cell.angle_gamma   90.00
#
_symmetry.space_group_name_H-M   'P 1'
#
loop_
_entity.id
_entity.type
_entity.pdbx_description
1 polymer ?
#
loop_
_entity_poly.entity_id
_entity_poly.type
_entity_poly.pdbx_seq_one_letter_code
_entity_poly.pdbx_strand_id
1 'polypeptide(L)'
;MTMNIWSNTKTLDGFVPVLATENASPEKAELAVVGAKKFEVRAMPNLKAVFKCGVGTDNIDFAACAARGVRVILPSERTANIIYEETANFTVFMILERLYAGAGHVESWSKYPRPFLGSRVVLLLGQGNIGRRVKSKLEVLLTVRSFDTATDDINHLEPLAREADVISLHIPLLETTRSWFDAEKLGWMKNGAALVNTARGPLVDEDALYRELSAGRLTAAFDVFWEEPYRGKLATLPPHIFRMTPHVASTCEDFLISLGQELQTLLNEMKHD
;
A
#
# COMPACT_ATOMS: atom_id res chain seq x y z
N MET A 1 6.27 -27.71 24.69
CA MET A 1 7.45 -27.20 23.95
C MET A 1 7.16 -25.78 23.49
N THR A 2 8.13 -24.88 23.56
CA THR A 2 7.99 -23.50 23.03
C THR A 2 8.04 -23.58 21.51
N MET A 3 7.03 -23.02 20.83
CA MET A 3 6.97 -22.96 19.36
C MET A 3 8.03 -22.00 18.83
N ASN A 4 8.73 -22.39 17.79
CA ASN A 4 9.72 -21.55 17.11
C ASN A 4 9.04 -20.61 16.12
N ILE A 5 8.92 -19.31 16.47
CA ILE A 5 8.30 -18.30 15.64
C ILE A 5 9.38 -17.44 14.98
N TRP A 6 9.30 -17.27 13.66
CA TRP A 6 10.08 -16.30 12.90
C TRP A 6 9.19 -15.17 12.42
N SER A 7 9.69 -13.94 12.48
CA SER A 7 8.94 -12.77 12.01
C SER A 7 9.82 -11.83 11.20
N ASN A 8 9.28 -11.30 10.08
CA ASN A 8 9.91 -10.23 9.32
C ASN A 8 9.19 -8.88 9.48
N THR A 9 8.27 -8.79 10.43
CA THR A 9 7.48 -7.59 10.71
C THR A 9 7.44 -7.31 12.21
N LYS A 10 7.21 -6.05 12.56
CA LYS A 10 6.97 -5.59 13.94
C LYS A 10 5.51 -5.18 14.16
N THR A 11 4.65 -5.45 13.20
CA THR A 11 3.24 -4.99 13.20
C THR A 11 2.49 -5.38 14.48
N LEU A 12 2.77 -6.57 15.04
CA LEU A 12 2.06 -7.11 16.21
C LEU A 12 2.90 -7.15 17.50
N ASP A 13 4.10 -6.61 17.55
CA ASP A 13 5.00 -6.70 18.72
C ASP A 13 4.35 -6.18 20.00
N GLY A 14 3.53 -5.14 19.94
CA GLY A 14 2.79 -4.58 21.08
C GLY A 14 1.47 -5.30 21.42
N PHE A 15 1.00 -6.23 20.56
CA PHE A 15 -0.31 -6.90 20.68
C PHE A 15 -0.19 -8.39 20.96
N VAL A 16 0.93 -9.00 20.60
CA VAL A 16 1.20 -10.42 20.85
C VAL A 16 2.61 -10.55 21.47
N PRO A 17 2.69 -10.59 22.80
CA PRO A 17 3.96 -10.45 23.54
C PRO A 17 5.06 -11.43 23.14
N VAL A 18 4.72 -12.67 22.74
CA VAL A 18 5.71 -13.67 22.32
C VAL A 18 6.52 -13.23 21.09
N LEU A 19 5.98 -12.36 20.24
CA LEU A 19 6.70 -11.84 19.07
C LEU A 19 7.81 -10.84 19.44
N ALA A 20 7.67 -10.17 20.57
CA ALA A 20 8.64 -9.18 21.03
C ALA A 20 9.88 -9.84 21.69
N THR A 21 9.78 -11.08 22.13
CA THR A 21 10.78 -11.76 22.95
C THR A 21 11.62 -12.79 22.21
N GLU A 22 11.10 -13.42 21.16
CA GLU A 22 11.75 -14.54 20.48
C GLU A 22 11.54 -14.46 18.97
N ASN A 23 12.64 -14.25 18.23
CA ASN A 23 12.65 -14.43 16.78
C ASN A 23 13.58 -15.60 16.44
N ALA A 24 12.98 -16.75 16.10
CA ALA A 24 13.72 -17.94 15.73
C ALA A 24 14.51 -17.71 14.43
N SER A 25 15.60 -18.46 14.24
CA SER A 25 16.24 -18.48 12.92
C SER A 25 15.34 -19.18 11.90
N PRO A 26 15.45 -18.82 10.60
CA PRO A 26 14.62 -19.42 9.54
C PRO A 26 14.62 -20.96 9.56
N GLU A 27 15.78 -21.56 9.83
CA GLU A 27 15.96 -23.03 9.83
C GLU A 27 15.18 -23.74 10.95
N LYS A 28 14.89 -23.02 12.05
CA LYS A 28 14.15 -23.55 13.20
C LYS A 28 12.67 -23.19 13.17
N ALA A 29 12.27 -22.24 12.33
CA ALA A 29 10.91 -21.70 12.32
C ALA A 29 9.84 -22.76 12.04
N GLU A 30 8.84 -22.84 12.90
CA GLU A 30 7.62 -23.63 12.72
C GLU A 30 6.45 -22.76 12.27
N LEU A 31 6.44 -21.48 12.68
CA LEU A 31 5.50 -20.46 12.25
C LEU A 31 6.27 -19.23 11.73
N ALA A 32 5.88 -18.74 10.55
CA ALA A 32 6.37 -17.47 10.01
C ALA A 32 5.27 -16.39 10.09
N VAL A 33 5.54 -15.29 10.81
CA VAL A 33 4.67 -14.11 10.86
C VAL A 33 5.22 -13.07 9.87
N VAL A 34 4.47 -12.81 8.79
CA VAL A 34 5.00 -12.06 7.63
C VAL A 34 4.23 -10.78 7.35
N GLY A 35 4.97 -9.67 7.26
CA GLY A 35 4.50 -8.38 6.79
C GLY A 35 4.58 -8.24 5.27
N ALA A 36 4.95 -7.04 4.78
CA ALA A 36 5.10 -6.76 3.35
C ALA A 36 6.44 -7.25 2.76
N LYS A 37 7.46 -7.50 3.59
CA LYS A 37 8.79 -7.90 3.13
C LYS A 37 8.77 -9.30 2.53
N LYS A 38 9.63 -9.52 1.53
CA LYS A 38 9.86 -10.86 0.97
C LYS A 38 10.37 -11.83 2.03
N PHE A 39 9.97 -13.09 1.92
CA PHE A 39 10.52 -14.21 2.67
C PHE A 39 10.58 -15.44 1.78
N GLU A 40 11.44 -16.39 2.14
CA GLU A 40 11.64 -17.58 1.34
C GLU A 40 11.23 -18.83 2.15
N VAL A 41 10.11 -19.43 1.75
CA VAL A 41 9.61 -20.68 2.32
C VAL A 41 10.66 -21.79 2.27
N ARG A 42 11.48 -21.83 1.23
CA ARG A 42 12.51 -22.88 1.06
C ARG A 42 13.63 -22.81 2.10
N ALA A 43 13.89 -21.63 2.68
CA ALA A 43 14.87 -21.43 3.75
C ALA A 43 14.38 -21.92 5.12
N MET A 44 13.12 -22.37 5.22
CA MET A 44 12.45 -22.74 6.49
C MET A 44 12.00 -24.21 6.47
N PRO A 45 12.92 -25.20 6.66
CA PRO A 45 12.61 -26.62 6.50
C PRO A 45 11.51 -27.14 7.44
N ASN A 46 11.38 -26.57 8.63
CA ASN A 46 10.44 -27.00 9.67
C ASN A 46 9.10 -26.24 9.65
N LEU A 47 8.89 -25.32 8.68
CA LEU A 47 7.74 -24.45 8.62
C LEU A 47 6.44 -25.24 8.44
N LYS A 48 5.48 -25.03 9.34
CA LYS A 48 4.13 -25.60 9.34
C LYS A 48 3.06 -24.62 8.89
N ALA A 49 3.27 -23.32 9.21
CA ALA A 49 2.31 -22.26 8.88
C ALA A 49 2.96 -20.91 8.58
N VAL A 50 2.29 -20.13 7.74
CA VAL A 50 2.57 -18.73 7.48
C VAL A 50 1.36 -17.91 7.93
N PHE A 51 1.56 -16.95 8.82
CA PHE A 51 0.53 -15.99 9.24
C PHE A 51 0.82 -14.63 8.62
N LYS A 52 -0.12 -14.12 7.81
CA LYS A 52 0.04 -12.88 7.07
C LYS A 52 -0.52 -11.68 7.82
N CYS A 53 0.32 -10.68 8.09
CA CYS A 53 -0.07 -9.40 8.68
C CYS A 53 -0.47 -8.39 7.59
N GLY A 54 -1.63 -8.59 6.99
CA GLY A 54 -2.17 -7.72 5.95
C GLY A 54 -2.79 -8.48 4.77
N VAL A 55 -3.42 -7.77 3.86
CA VAL A 55 -4.22 -8.35 2.75
C VAL A 55 -3.44 -8.55 1.45
N GLY A 56 -2.31 -7.89 1.28
CA GLY A 56 -1.46 -8.07 0.09
C GLY A 56 -0.67 -9.37 0.18
N THR A 57 -0.70 -10.19 -0.86
CA THR A 57 -0.12 -11.54 -0.88
C THR A 57 1.00 -11.72 -1.91
N ASP A 58 1.43 -10.64 -2.52
CA ASP A 58 2.46 -10.58 -3.57
C ASP A 58 3.85 -11.08 -3.10
N ASN A 59 4.06 -11.20 -1.80
CA ASN A 59 5.28 -11.74 -1.19
C ASN A 59 5.15 -13.20 -0.71
N ILE A 60 4.04 -13.91 -1.00
CA ILE A 60 3.81 -15.30 -0.61
C ILE A 60 3.85 -16.21 -1.83
N ASP A 61 4.77 -17.18 -1.84
CA ASP A 61 4.78 -18.27 -2.81
C ASP A 61 3.80 -19.37 -2.36
N PHE A 62 2.53 -19.23 -2.76
CA PHE A 62 1.47 -20.21 -2.44
C PHE A 62 1.78 -21.61 -2.99
N ALA A 63 2.40 -21.70 -4.17
CA ALA A 63 2.74 -22.98 -4.77
C ALA A 63 3.81 -23.71 -3.94
N ALA A 64 4.85 -23.01 -3.51
CA ALA A 64 5.88 -23.57 -2.64
C ALA A 64 5.33 -23.93 -1.26
N CYS A 65 4.40 -23.15 -0.69
CA CYS A 65 3.71 -23.49 0.56
C CYS A 65 2.90 -24.78 0.40
N ALA A 66 2.06 -24.87 -0.63
CA ALA A 66 1.21 -26.02 -0.89
C ALA A 66 2.02 -27.30 -1.13
N ALA A 67 3.08 -27.24 -1.93
CA ALA A 67 3.97 -28.37 -2.23
C ALA A 67 4.62 -28.98 -0.96
N ARG A 68 4.70 -28.19 0.13
CA ARG A 68 5.31 -28.59 1.40
C ARG A 68 4.29 -28.79 2.54
N GLY A 69 2.98 -28.68 2.24
CA GLY A 69 1.95 -28.79 3.26
C GLY A 69 1.95 -27.63 4.28
N VAL A 70 2.56 -26.49 3.94
CA VAL A 70 2.59 -25.29 4.79
C VAL A 70 1.25 -24.56 4.68
N ARG A 71 0.54 -24.40 5.78
CA ARG A 71 -0.72 -23.65 5.83
C ARG A 71 -0.45 -22.17 5.69
N VAL A 72 -1.20 -21.46 4.82
CA VAL A 72 -1.16 -20.00 4.71
C VAL A 72 -2.42 -19.43 5.33
N ILE A 73 -2.26 -18.65 6.39
CA ILE A 73 -3.34 -18.00 7.12
C ILE A 73 -3.34 -16.53 6.76
N LEU A 74 -4.43 -16.09 6.14
CA LEU A 74 -4.70 -14.68 5.81
C LEU A 74 -5.64 -14.09 6.86
N PRO A 75 -5.69 -12.75 7.00
CA PRO A 75 -6.67 -12.09 7.86
C PRO A 75 -8.09 -12.55 7.54
N SER A 76 -8.92 -12.73 8.56
CA SER A 76 -10.34 -13.02 8.39
C SER A 76 -11.03 -11.92 7.58
N GLU A 77 -12.21 -12.21 7.04
CA GLU A 77 -13.01 -11.23 6.31
C GLU A 77 -13.26 -9.96 7.15
N ARG A 78 -13.52 -10.12 8.45
CA ARG A 78 -13.70 -9.00 9.38
C ARG A 78 -12.45 -8.11 9.43
N THR A 79 -11.28 -8.71 9.67
CA THR A 79 -10.01 -7.99 9.77
C THR A 79 -9.62 -7.39 8.42
N ALA A 80 -9.82 -8.11 7.31
CA ALA A 80 -9.58 -7.61 5.97
C ALA A 80 -10.45 -6.38 5.64
N ASN A 81 -11.71 -6.36 6.06
CA ASN A 81 -12.60 -5.22 5.87
C ASN A 81 -12.13 -3.98 6.65
N ILE A 82 -11.59 -4.13 7.85
CA ILE A 82 -10.97 -3.01 8.61
C ILE A 82 -9.78 -2.44 7.81
N ILE A 83 -8.90 -3.31 7.32
CA ILE A 83 -7.74 -2.92 6.50
C ILE A 83 -8.18 -2.15 5.24
N TYR A 84 -9.18 -2.66 4.51
CA TYR A 84 -9.66 -2.02 3.29
C TYR A 84 -10.27 -0.65 3.56
N GLU A 85 -11.04 -0.54 4.63
CA GLU A 85 -11.71 0.70 5.00
C GLU A 85 -10.69 1.76 5.42
N GLU A 86 -9.75 1.39 6.30
CA GLU A 86 -8.76 2.33 6.81
C GLU A 86 -7.76 2.76 5.74
N THR A 87 -7.32 1.82 4.87
CA THR A 87 -6.50 2.17 3.71
C THR A 87 -7.24 3.14 2.78
N ALA A 88 -8.54 2.97 2.58
CA ALA A 88 -9.33 3.89 1.76
C ALA A 88 -9.45 5.28 2.41
N ASN A 89 -9.68 5.36 3.74
CA ASN A 89 -9.71 6.61 4.50
C ASN A 89 -8.39 7.37 4.37
N PHE A 90 -7.28 6.67 4.59
CA PHE A 90 -5.94 7.25 4.48
C PHE A 90 -5.61 7.72 3.05
N THR A 91 -6.03 6.94 2.04
CA THR A 91 -5.87 7.34 0.63
C THR A 91 -6.66 8.62 0.32
N VAL A 92 -7.90 8.73 0.79
CA VAL A 92 -8.72 9.95 0.65
C VAL A 92 -8.01 11.15 1.29
N PHE A 93 -7.46 10.98 2.50
CA PHE A 93 -6.66 12.01 3.16
C PHE A 93 -5.48 12.45 2.27
N MET A 94 -4.68 11.52 1.73
CA MET A 94 -3.54 11.85 0.88
C MET A 94 -3.97 12.57 -0.41
N ILE A 95 -5.07 12.16 -1.03
CA ILE A 95 -5.63 12.82 -2.22
C ILE A 95 -6.04 14.26 -1.89
N LEU A 96 -6.80 14.46 -0.81
CA LEU A 96 -7.25 15.81 -0.41
C LEU A 96 -6.06 16.69 0.00
N GLU A 97 -5.07 16.15 0.71
CA GLU A 97 -3.83 16.87 1.03
C GLU A 97 -3.15 17.40 -0.22
N ARG A 98 -3.05 16.63 -1.30
CA ARG A 98 -2.47 17.07 -2.58
C ARG A 98 -3.33 18.12 -3.28
N LEU A 99 -4.64 17.99 -3.27
CA LEU A 99 -5.56 18.96 -3.88
C LEU A 99 -5.57 20.31 -3.15
N TYR A 100 -5.27 20.33 -1.85
CA TYR A 100 -5.18 21.54 -1.02
C TYR A 100 -3.74 22.06 -0.87
N ALA A 101 -2.73 21.38 -1.38
CA ALA A 101 -1.35 21.83 -1.31
C ALA A 101 -1.17 23.23 -1.94
N GLY A 102 -0.37 24.08 -1.30
CA GLY A 102 -0.10 25.43 -1.81
C GLY A 102 -1.24 26.43 -1.63
N ALA A 103 -2.22 26.18 -0.75
CA ALA A 103 -3.35 27.09 -0.50
C ALA A 103 -2.96 28.42 0.15
N GLY A 104 -1.74 28.54 0.70
CA GLY A 104 -1.24 29.75 1.34
C GLY A 104 0.13 29.55 1.98
N HIS A 105 0.64 30.62 2.57
CA HIS A 105 1.92 30.65 3.27
C HIS A 105 1.75 31.31 4.64
N VAL A 106 2.10 30.60 5.72
CA VAL A 106 1.83 31.06 7.09
C VAL A 106 2.69 32.25 7.49
N GLU A 107 3.99 32.21 7.19
CA GLU A 107 4.94 33.26 7.60
C GLU A 107 4.59 34.63 6.98
N SER A 108 4.19 34.65 5.71
CA SER A 108 3.74 35.87 5.01
C SER A 108 2.25 36.14 5.19
N TRP A 109 1.50 35.25 5.84
CA TRP A 109 0.03 35.27 5.98
C TRP A 109 -0.67 35.45 4.63
N SER A 110 -0.11 34.83 3.58
CA SER A 110 -0.58 34.97 2.20
C SER A 110 -1.57 33.87 1.86
N LYS A 111 -2.61 34.23 1.08
CA LYS A 111 -3.62 33.29 0.56
C LYS A 111 -3.45 33.19 -0.95
N TYR A 112 -3.39 31.98 -1.47
CA TYR A 112 -3.28 31.76 -2.91
C TYR A 112 -4.60 31.24 -3.47
N PRO A 113 -5.08 31.76 -4.62
CA PRO A 113 -6.26 31.23 -5.27
C PRO A 113 -5.99 29.80 -5.73
N ARG A 114 -6.96 28.92 -5.51
CA ARG A 114 -6.95 27.54 -5.99
C ARG A 114 -8.29 27.22 -6.64
N PRO A 115 -8.35 26.24 -7.55
CA PRO A 115 -9.61 25.78 -8.10
C PRO A 115 -10.57 25.27 -7.01
N PHE A 116 -11.85 25.43 -7.24
CA PHE A 116 -12.90 24.87 -6.37
C PHE A 116 -12.81 23.33 -6.36
N LEU A 117 -12.96 22.71 -5.19
CA LEU A 117 -12.79 21.27 -5.04
C LEU A 117 -13.71 20.47 -5.99
N GLY A 118 -14.96 20.87 -6.12
CA GLY A 118 -15.93 20.22 -7.01
C GLY A 118 -15.59 20.27 -8.51
N SER A 119 -14.66 21.15 -8.94
CA SER A 119 -14.15 21.18 -10.30
C SER A 119 -12.93 20.28 -10.53
N ARG A 120 -12.43 19.62 -9.47
CA ARG A 120 -11.28 18.72 -9.57
C ARG A 120 -11.70 17.34 -10.03
N VAL A 121 -10.78 16.69 -10.74
CA VAL A 121 -10.95 15.32 -11.25
C VAL A 121 -9.92 14.40 -10.61
N VAL A 122 -10.38 13.31 -10.02
CA VAL A 122 -9.52 12.23 -9.50
C VAL A 122 -9.73 10.99 -10.35
N LEU A 123 -8.65 10.43 -10.87
CA LEU A 123 -8.65 9.14 -11.56
C LEU A 123 -8.17 8.03 -10.62
N LEU A 124 -9.00 7.01 -10.43
CA LEU A 124 -8.68 5.81 -9.65
C LEU A 124 -8.32 4.66 -10.59
N LEU A 125 -7.11 4.15 -10.49
CA LEU A 125 -6.64 2.99 -11.25
C LEU A 125 -6.80 1.72 -10.42
N GLY A 126 -7.77 0.89 -10.78
CA GLY A 126 -8.20 -0.32 -10.07
C GLY A 126 -9.48 -0.11 -9.26
N GLN A 127 -10.45 -1.04 -9.46
CA GLN A 127 -11.77 -1.02 -8.83
C GLN A 127 -11.98 -2.22 -7.87
N GLY A 128 -10.88 -2.62 -7.21
CA GLY A 128 -10.89 -3.64 -6.15
C GLY A 128 -11.49 -3.14 -4.82
N ASN A 129 -11.22 -3.86 -3.74
CA ASN A 129 -11.79 -3.58 -2.41
C ASN A 129 -11.49 -2.17 -1.89
N ILE A 130 -10.30 -1.62 -2.17
CA ILE A 130 -9.89 -0.28 -1.74
C ILE A 130 -10.38 0.77 -2.73
N GLY A 131 -10.15 0.60 -4.04
CA GLY A 131 -10.51 1.60 -5.05
C GLY A 131 -12.00 1.95 -5.04
N ARG A 132 -12.90 0.95 -4.89
CA ARG A 132 -14.34 1.19 -4.77
C ARG A 132 -14.73 2.01 -3.53
N ARG A 133 -14.05 1.76 -2.38
CA ARG A 133 -14.29 2.53 -1.14
C ARG A 133 -13.77 3.97 -1.28
N VAL A 134 -12.60 4.18 -1.88
CA VAL A 134 -12.08 5.51 -2.18
C VAL A 134 -13.05 6.27 -3.11
N LYS A 135 -13.55 5.61 -4.16
CA LYS A 135 -14.54 6.17 -5.07
C LYS A 135 -15.77 6.68 -4.32
N SER A 136 -16.43 5.82 -3.54
CA SER A 136 -17.67 6.17 -2.82
C SER A 136 -17.49 7.33 -1.84
N LYS A 137 -16.28 7.48 -1.27
CA LYS A 137 -15.96 8.59 -0.35
C LYS A 137 -15.68 9.92 -1.06
N LEU A 138 -15.11 9.88 -2.26
CA LEU A 138 -14.71 11.07 -2.99
C LEU A 138 -15.80 11.61 -3.91
N GLU A 139 -16.67 10.76 -4.47
CA GLU A 139 -17.68 11.18 -5.45
C GLU A 139 -18.74 12.15 -4.90
N VAL A 140 -18.85 12.27 -3.58
CA VAL A 140 -19.68 13.29 -2.91
C VAL A 140 -19.01 14.67 -2.85
N LEU A 141 -17.73 14.78 -3.16
CA LEU A 141 -16.93 15.99 -3.03
C LEU A 141 -16.46 16.56 -4.39
N LEU A 142 -16.19 15.68 -5.35
CA LEU A 142 -15.52 16.04 -6.61
C LEU A 142 -15.81 14.99 -7.70
N THR A 143 -15.34 15.24 -8.92
CA THR A 143 -15.49 14.30 -10.04
C THR A 143 -14.50 13.14 -9.90
N VAL A 144 -15.02 11.91 -9.83
CA VAL A 144 -14.21 10.68 -9.82
C VAL A 144 -14.35 9.97 -11.16
N ARG A 145 -13.21 9.69 -11.80
CA ARG A 145 -13.07 8.76 -12.92
C ARG A 145 -12.44 7.47 -12.42
N SER A 146 -12.73 6.37 -13.06
CA SER A 146 -12.11 5.07 -12.74
C SER A 146 -11.71 4.35 -14.01
N PHE A 147 -10.62 3.61 -13.89
CA PHE A 147 -10.10 2.71 -14.91
C PHE A 147 -9.65 1.42 -14.24
N ASP A 148 -10.09 0.28 -14.74
CA ASP A 148 -9.68 -1.02 -14.23
C ASP A 148 -8.85 -1.76 -15.28
N THR A 149 -7.59 -2.05 -14.95
CA THR A 149 -6.64 -2.71 -15.86
C THR A 149 -7.05 -4.10 -16.29
N ALA A 150 -8.00 -4.73 -15.60
CA ALA A 150 -8.49 -6.08 -15.92
C ALA A 150 -9.67 -6.07 -16.92
N THR A 151 -10.42 -4.97 -17.01
CA THR A 151 -11.67 -4.91 -17.78
C THR A 151 -11.71 -3.84 -18.84
N ASP A 152 -10.95 -2.75 -18.66
CA ASP A 152 -11.06 -1.59 -19.52
C ASP A 152 -9.99 -1.60 -20.65
N ASP A 153 -10.36 -1.07 -21.81
CA ASP A 153 -9.43 -0.92 -22.93
C ASP A 153 -8.38 0.15 -22.59
N ILE A 154 -7.10 -0.21 -22.71
CA ILE A 154 -5.94 0.67 -22.41
C ILE A 154 -5.99 1.99 -23.18
N ASN A 155 -6.59 2.02 -24.37
CA ASN A 155 -6.74 3.22 -25.18
C ASN A 155 -7.60 4.31 -24.52
N HIS A 156 -8.41 3.95 -23.53
CA HIS A 156 -9.20 4.91 -22.74
C HIS A 156 -8.43 5.55 -21.60
N LEU A 157 -7.25 5.03 -21.24
CA LEU A 157 -6.51 5.53 -20.08
C LEU A 157 -5.89 6.91 -20.31
N GLU A 158 -5.27 7.14 -21.47
CA GLU A 158 -4.59 8.40 -21.75
C GLU A 158 -5.53 9.61 -21.64
N PRO A 159 -6.73 9.64 -22.27
CA PRO A 159 -7.66 10.75 -22.11
C PRO A 159 -8.05 11.00 -20.65
N LEU A 160 -8.29 9.95 -19.86
CA LEU A 160 -8.62 10.07 -18.44
C LEU A 160 -7.44 10.61 -17.61
N ALA A 161 -6.21 10.18 -17.91
CA ALA A 161 -5.02 10.65 -17.24
C ALA A 161 -4.74 12.13 -17.52
N ARG A 162 -4.99 12.57 -18.76
CA ARG A 162 -4.85 14.00 -19.16
C ARG A 162 -5.88 14.91 -18.49
N GLU A 163 -7.06 14.40 -18.13
CA GLU A 163 -8.09 15.16 -17.41
C GLU A 163 -7.80 15.26 -15.90
N ALA A 164 -7.11 14.28 -15.32
CA ALA A 164 -7.00 14.12 -13.87
C ALA A 164 -6.09 15.17 -13.18
N ASP A 165 -6.55 15.71 -12.05
CA ASP A 165 -5.74 16.50 -11.10
C ASP A 165 -4.93 15.60 -10.17
N VAL A 166 -5.50 14.43 -9.84
CA VAL A 166 -4.84 13.38 -9.05
C VAL A 166 -5.10 12.03 -9.70
N ILE A 167 -4.06 11.21 -9.83
CA ILE A 167 -4.19 9.79 -10.15
C ILE A 167 -3.84 8.99 -8.90
N SER A 168 -4.68 8.01 -8.51
CA SER A 168 -4.45 7.15 -7.36
C SER A 168 -4.45 5.68 -7.77
N LEU A 169 -3.40 4.95 -7.32
CA LEU A 169 -3.16 3.57 -7.72
C LEU A 169 -3.79 2.59 -6.72
N HIS A 170 -4.60 1.65 -7.23
CA HIS A 170 -5.27 0.59 -6.47
C HIS A 170 -5.21 -0.77 -7.18
N ILE A 171 -4.24 -0.93 -8.08
CA ILE A 171 -3.99 -2.18 -8.80
C ILE A 171 -3.05 -3.10 -8.02
N PRO A 172 -3.15 -4.43 -8.16
CA PRO A 172 -2.24 -5.37 -7.53
C PRO A 172 -0.86 -5.33 -8.18
N LEU A 173 0.19 -5.65 -7.41
CA LEU A 173 1.53 -5.87 -7.96
C LEU A 173 1.63 -7.31 -8.50
N LEU A 174 1.75 -7.41 -9.80
CA LEU A 174 2.01 -8.62 -10.58
C LEU A 174 3.26 -8.38 -11.43
N GLU A 175 3.82 -9.41 -12.06
CA GLU A 175 4.91 -9.22 -13.04
C GLU A 175 4.48 -8.31 -14.19
N THR A 176 3.23 -8.40 -14.63
CA THR A 176 2.64 -7.58 -15.70
C THR A 176 2.35 -6.14 -15.30
N THR A 177 2.25 -5.85 -14.00
CA THR A 177 1.98 -4.50 -13.47
C THR A 177 3.21 -3.85 -12.83
N ARG A 178 4.35 -4.54 -12.79
CA ARG A 178 5.62 -3.95 -12.35
C ARG A 178 6.05 -2.85 -13.32
N SER A 179 6.35 -1.67 -12.76
CA SER A 179 6.67 -0.43 -13.52
C SER A 179 5.63 -0.11 -14.61
N TRP A 180 4.38 -0.58 -14.42
CA TRP A 180 3.31 -0.33 -15.37
C TRP A 180 2.97 1.15 -15.51
N PHE A 181 3.08 1.91 -14.41
CA PHE A 181 2.97 3.36 -14.44
C PHE A 181 4.35 3.96 -14.73
N ASP A 182 4.72 3.93 -16.01
CA ASP A 182 6.02 4.26 -16.57
C ASP A 182 6.14 5.73 -17.00
N ALA A 183 7.24 6.07 -17.69
CA ALA A 183 7.50 7.42 -18.18
C ALA A 183 6.41 7.90 -19.15
N GLU A 184 5.86 7.02 -19.98
CA GLU A 184 4.80 7.38 -20.91
C GLU A 184 3.54 7.79 -20.17
N LYS A 185 3.08 6.98 -19.20
CA LYS A 185 1.86 7.26 -18.41
C LYS A 185 2.03 8.45 -17.48
N LEU A 186 3.23 8.62 -16.90
CA LEU A 186 3.56 9.83 -16.17
C LEU A 186 3.50 11.05 -17.10
N GLY A 187 3.94 10.92 -18.35
CA GLY A 187 3.86 11.98 -19.37
C GLY A 187 2.44 12.39 -19.76
N TRP A 188 1.44 11.50 -19.61
CA TRP A 188 0.04 11.83 -19.84
C TRP A 188 -0.56 12.73 -18.75
N MET A 189 -0.01 12.71 -17.55
CA MET A 189 -0.48 13.54 -16.45
C MET A 189 -0.25 15.03 -16.75
N LYS A 190 -1.24 15.87 -16.46
CA LYS A 190 -1.11 17.32 -16.65
C LYS A 190 -0.10 17.95 -15.68
N ASN A 191 0.48 19.08 -16.07
CA ASN A 191 1.38 19.83 -15.20
C ASN A 191 0.67 20.23 -13.90
N GLY A 192 1.37 20.01 -12.76
CA GLY A 192 0.84 20.27 -11.43
C GLY A 192 -0.07 19.17 -10.89
N ALA A 193 -0.31 18.08 -11.63
CA ALA A 193 -1.06 16.93 -11.12
C ALA A 193 -0.27 16.17 -10.06
N ALA A 194 -0.99 15.39 -9.26
CA ALA A 194 -0.40 14.55 -8.23
C ALA A 194 -0.60 13.05 -8.48
N LEU A 195 0.42 12.24 -8.14
CA LEU A 195 0.31 10.79 -8.09
C LEU A 195 0.23 10.31 -6.64
N VAL A 196 -0.81 9.53 -6.30
CA VAL A 196 -0.99 8.94 -4.98
C VAL A 196 -0.84 7.41 -5.08
N ASN A 197 -0.02 6.83 -4.20
CA ASN A 197 0.19 5.38 -4.17
C ASN A 197 0.15 4.83 -2.74
N THR A 198 -0.93 4.11 -2.45
CA THR A 198 -1.12 3.31 -1.23
C THR A 198 -1.24 1.81 -1.56
N ALA A 199 -0.91 1.42 -2.80
CA ALA A 199 -0.97 0.04 -3.26
C ALA A 199 0.40 -0.66 -3.12
N ARG A 200 1.33 -0.44 -4.08
CA ARG A 200 2.71 -0.97 -4.05
C ARG A 200 3.67 -0.02 -4.78
N GLY A 201 4.85 0.22 -4.19
CA GLY A 201 5.90 1.06 -4.79
C GLY A 201 6.29 0.63 -6.21
N PRO A 202 6.61 -0.65 -6.44
CA PRO A 202 7.06 -1.16 -7.75
C PRO A 202 6.04 -1.09 -8.89
N LEU A 203 4.83 -0.62 -8.68
CA LEU A 203 3.87 -0.30 -9.74
C LEU A 203 4.33 0.88 -10.61
N VAL A 204 5.18 1.73 -10.07
CA VAL A 204 5.67 2.96 -10.70
C VAL A 204 7.14 2.81 -11.06
N ASP A 205 7.54 3.31 -12.22
CA ASP A 205 8.95 3.47 -12.58
C ASP A 205 9.56 4.59 -11.71
N GLU A 206 10.46 4.21 -10.81
CA GLU A 206 11.08 5.12 -9.83
C GLU A 206 11.91 6.22 -10.50
N ASP A 207 12.64 5.86 -11.56
CA ASP A 207 13.51 6.79 -12.28
C ASP A 207 12.70 7.81 -13.07
N ALA A 208 11.63 7.36 -13.71
CA ALA A 208 10.72 8.22 -14.42
C ALA A 208 9.99 9.19 -13.46
N LEU A 209 9.48 8.68 -12.34
CA LEU A 209 8.84 9.51 -11.32
C LEU A 209 9.81 10.56 -10.76
N TYR A 210 11.05 10.16 -10.45
CA TYR A 210 12.05 11.11 -9.95
C TYR A 210 12.32 12.25 -10.92
N ARG A 211 12.40 11.98 -12.25
CA ARG A 211 12.58 13.04 -13.26
C ARG A 211 11.43 14.03 -13.24
N GLU A 212 10.18 13.55 -13.18
CA GLU A 212 8.99 14.38 -13.18
C GLU A 212 8.87 15.26 -11.93
N LEU A 213 9.17 14.68 -10.76
CA LEU A 213 9.13 15.40 -9.49
C LEU A 213 10.28 16.42 -9.37
N SER A 214 11.50 16.05 -9.79
CA SER A 214 12.66 16.95 -9.76
C SER A 214 12.52 18.12 -10.71
N ALA A 215 11.83 17.93 -11.84
CA ALA A 215 11.48 19.00 -12.76
C ALA A 215 10.35 19.91 -12.24
N GLY A 216 9.72 19.56 -11.12
CA GLY A 216 8.57 20.30 -10.57
C GLY A 216 7.30 20.20 -11.42
N ARG A 217 7.24 19.25 -12.37
CA ARG A 217 6.08 19.05 -13.24
C ARG A 217 4.92 18.36 -12.52
N LEU A 218 5.25 17.37 -11.69
CA LEU A 218 4.30 16.62 -10.88
C LEU A 218 4.62 16.75 -9.38
N THR A 219 3.66 16.34 -8.57
CA THR A 219 3.86 16.03 -7.14
C THR A 219 3.43 14.61 -6.85
N ALA A 220 3.85 14.03 -5.72
CA ALA A 220 3.38 12.71 -5.35
C ALA A 220 3.24 12.52 -3.84
N ALA A 221 2.41 11.54 -3.45
CA ALA A 221 2.25 11.11 -2.06
C ALA A 221 2.18 9.59 -2.01
N PHE A 222 3.16 8.97 -1.35
CA PHE A 222 3.33 7.52 -1.29
C PHE A 222 3.35 7.02 0.15
N ASP A 223 2.63 5.93 0.40
CA ASP A 223 2.69 5.17 1.65
C ASP A 223 3.52 3.89 1.50
N VAL A 224 3.82 3.50 0.27
CA VAL A 224 4.49 2.24 -0.10
C VAL A 224 5.66 2.50 -1.03
N PHE A 225 6.72 1.67 -0.95
CA PHE A 225 7.97 1.92 -1.66
C PHE A 225 8.53 0.68 -2.34
N TRP A 226 9.56 0.86 -3.18
CA TRP A 226 10.29 -0.20 -3.88
C TRP A 226 11.08 -1.07 -2.91
N GLU A 227 11.58 -0.46 -1.85
CA GLU A 227 12.23 -1.09 -0.71
C GLU A 227 11.77 -0.38 0.58
N GLU A 228 11.56 -1.13 1.68
CA GLU A 228 11.11 -0.59 2.95
C GLU A 228 12.00 -1.06 4.11
N PRO A 229 12.61 -0.15 4.88
CA PRO A 229 12.51 1.32 4.84
C PRO A 229 13.12 1.94 3.59
N TYR A 230 12.41 2.92 2.99
CA TYR A 230 12.86 3.57 1.78
C TYR A 230 13.97 4.61 2.05
N ARG A 231 15.07 4.49 1.30
CA ARG A 231 16.23 5.42 1.35
C ARG A 231 16.70 5.83 -0.05
N GLY A 232 15.84 5.65 -1.05
CA GLY A 232 16.15 6.00 -2.43
C GLY A 232 16.13 7.50 -2.69
N LYS A 233 16.38 7.85 -3.95
CA LYS A 233 16.54 9.25 -4.39
C LYS A 233 15.33 10.15 -4.18
N LEU A 234 14.11 9.60 -4.18
CA LEU A 234 12.89 10.37 -3.93
C LEU A 234 12.82 10.89 -2.49
N ALA A 235 13.49 10.22 -1.51
CA ALA A 235 13.54 10.69 -0.13
C ALA A 235 14.34 12.01 0.05
N THR A 236 15.11 12.43 -0.97
CA THR A 236 15.84 13.70 -0.95
C THR A 236 14.97 14.89 -1.37
N LEU A 237 13.80 14.64 -1.96
CA LEU A 237 12.88 15.68 -2.41
C LEU A 237 12.12 16.28 -1.22
N PRO A 238 11.81 17.58 -1.27
CA PRO A 238 11.06 18.22 -0.19
C PRO A 238 9.64 17.65 -0.08
N PRO A 239 9.05 17.61 1.14
CA PRO A 239 7.74 16.97 1.39
C PRO A 239 6.56 17.55 0.60
N HIS A 240 6.64 18.80 0.14
CA HIS A 240 5.60 19.38 -0.70
C HIS A 240 5.64 18.84 -2.14
N ILE A 241 6.78 18.30 -2.59
CA ILE A 241 6.95 17.62 -3.88
C ILE A 241 6.68 16.13 -3.73
N PHE A 242 7.34 15.47 -2.76
CA PHE A 242 7.19 14.04 -2.50
C PHE A 242 6.85 13.77 -1.03
N ARG A 243 5.57 13.54 -0.75
CA ARG A 243 5.09 13.18 0.58
C ARG A 243 5.27 11.69 0.80
N MET A 244 5.90 11.30 1.90
CA MET A 244 6.10 9.90 2.31
C MET A 244 5.44 9.63 3.65
N THR A 245 4.85 8.43 3.79
CA THR A 245 4.43 7.83 5.04
C THR A 245 4.94 6.39 5.13
N PRO A 246 5.25 5.85 6.33
CA PRO A 246 6.00 4.60 6.46
C PRO A 246 5.10 3.37 6.44
N HIS A 247 4.31 3.18 5.36
CA HIS A 247 3.41 2.05 5.11
C HIS A 247 2.40 1.86 6.27
N VAL A 248 1.69 2.93 6.60
CA VAL A 248 0.75 3.01 7.73
C VAL A 248 -0.72 3.12 7.33
N ALA A 249 -1.01 3.13 6.03
CA ALA A 249 -2.37 3.40 5.53
C ALA A 249 -3.45 2.50 6.13
N SER A 250 -3.13 1.26 6.50
CA SER A 250 -4.05 0.34 7.16
C SER A 250 -3.86 0.26 8.68
N THR A 251 -2.86 0.96 9.24
CA THR A 251 -2.46 0.77 10.64
C THR A 251 -3.40 1.53 11.56
N CYS A 252 -4.38 0.84 12.13
CA CYS A 252 -5.27 1.34 13.17
C CYS A 252 -5.37 0.31 14.31
N GLU A 253 -5.80 0.75 15.48
CA GLU A 253 -5.88 -0.08 16.69
C GLU A 253 -6.80 -1.28 16.49
N ASP A 254 -7.98 -1.08 15.89
CA ASP A 254 -8.95 -2.16 15.64
C ASP A 254 -8.39 -3.27 14.75
N PHE A 255 -7.62 -2.90 13.72
CA PHE A 255 -6.91 -3.87 12.87
C PHE A 255 -5.89 -4.66 13.68
N LEU A 256 -5.04 -3.98 14.46
CA LEU A 256 -3.97 -4.63 15.22
C LEU A 256 -4.52 -5.55 16.31
N ILE A 257 -5.58 -5.14 17.02
CA ILE A 257 -6.28 -5.97 18.01
C ILE A 257 -6.88 -7.20 17.34
N SER A 258 -7.64 -7.02 16.25
CA SER A 258 -8.31 -8.12 15.55
C SER A 258 -7.30 -9.15 15.02
N LEU A 259 -6.24 -8.67 14.38
CA LEU A 259 -5.18 -9.51 13.84
C LEU A 259 -4.37 -10.23 14.94
N GLY A 260 -4.12 -9.53 16.07
CA GLY A 260 -3.45 -10.10 17.24
C GLY A 260 -4.25 -11.25 17.86
N GLN A 261 -5.57 -11.11 17.95
CA GLN A 261 -6.48 -12.17 18.42
C GLN A 261 -6.46 -13.38 17.49
N GLU A 262 -6.45 -13.18 16.17
CA GLU A 262 -6.34 -14.26 15.18
C GLU A 262 -5.02 -15.02 15.31
N LEU A 263 -3.90 -14.30 15.47
CA LEU A 263 -2.60 -14.93 15.68
C LEU A 263 -2.57 -15.72 17.01
N GLN A 264 -3.13 -15.17 18.09
CA GLN A 264 -3.19 -15.84 19.39
C GLN A 264 -4.01 -17.14 19.31
N THR A 265 -5.11 -17.14 18.55
CA THR A 265 -5.92 -18.33 18.28
C THR A 265 -5.09 -19.40 17.56
N LEU A 266 -4.40 -19.02 16.48
CA LEU A 266 -3.51 -19.93 15.73
C LEU A 266 -2.41 -20.51 16.62
N LEU A 267 -1.79 -19.68 17.47
CA LEU A 267 -0.74 -20.14 18.41
C LEU A 267 -1.26 -21.18 19.41
N ASN A 268 -2.50 -21.04 19.85
CA ASN A 268 -3.13 -22.00 20.75
C ASN A 268 -3.45 -23.32 20.02
N GLU A 269 -3.98 -23.27 18.80
CA GLU A 269 -4.22 -24.47 17.98
C GLU A 269 -2.92 -25.25 17.74
N MET A 270 -1.86 -24.58 17.27
CA MET A 270 -0.57 -25.21 16.95
C MET A 270 0.18 -25.80 18.16
N LYS A 271 -0.19 -25.45 19.40
CA LYS A 271 0.37 -26.06 20.63
C LYS A 271 -0.27 -27.42 20.98
N HIS A 272 -1.46 -27.67 20.46
CA HIS A 272 -2.23 -28.87 20.72
C HIS A 272 -2.09 -29.93 19.60
N ASP A 273 -1.52 -29.55 18.44
CA ASP A 273 -1.12 -30.42 17.33
C ASP A 273 0.32 -30.94 17.53
#